data_1715981573b21fe834f6c9f9bf94d0dc
#
_entry.id   1715981573b21fe834f6c9f9bf94d0dc
#
_cell.length_a   1.000
_cell.length_b   1.000
_cell.length_c   1.000
_cell.angle_alpha   90.00
_cell.angle_beta   90.00
_cell.angle_gamma   90.00
#
_symmetry.space_group_name_H-M   'P 1'
#
loop_
_entity.id
_entity.type
_entity.pdbx_description
1 polymer ?
#
loop_
_entity_poly.entity_id
_entity_poly.type
_entity_poly.pdbx_seq_one_letter_code
_entity_poly.pdbx_strand_id
1 'polypeptide(L)'
;MAKEVAGLIKLQIKGGAANPSPPVGPALGSKGINIMGFCKEFNARTQDKAGKILPVVITYYADKSYSFEIKTPPAAVQLKEAAKIKTGSSTPNRNKVAEVTWDQIKAIAEDKMPDLNCFTVESAMRLIAGTARSMGITVKGDFPAE
;
A
#
# COMPACT_ATOMS: atom_id res chain seq x y z
N MET A 1 -26.84 -16.51 4.75
CA MET A 1 -26.68 -16.48 3.29
C MET A 1 -25.54 -15.55 2.91
N ALA A 2 -24.75 -15.93 1.92
CA ALA A 2 -23.72 -15.04 1.40
C ALA A 2 -24.38 -13.83 0.71
N LYS A 3 -23.89 -12.63 1.02
CA LYS A 3 -24.37 -11.42 0.37
C LYS A 3 -23.81 -11.32 -1.03
N GLU A 4 -24.62 -10.85 -1.95
CA GLU A 4 -24.16 -10.64 -3.32
C GLU A 4 -23.20 -9.43 -3.37
N VAL A 5 -21.98 -9.69 -3.86
CA VAL A 5 -20.96 -8.65 -4.01
C VAL A 5 -21.29 -7.80 -5.23
N ALA A 6 -21.53 -6.52 -5.03
CA ALA A 6 -21.77 -5.55 -6.11
C ALA A 6 -20.47 -5.10 -6.75
N GLY A 7 -19.38 -5.03 -5.99
CA GLY A 7 -18.08 -4.67 -6.53
C GLY A 7 -17.04 -4.39 -5.46
N LEU A 8 -15.87 -3.95 -5.92
CA LEU A 8 -14.73 -3.61 -5.07
C LEU A 8 -14.31 -2.16 -5.29
N ILE A 9 -13.86 -1.50 -4.22
CA ILE A 9 -13.26 -0.18 -4.27
C ILE A 9 -11.87 -0.29 -3.65
N LYS A 10 -10.86 0.20 -4.34
CA LYS A 10 -9.48 0.18 -3.86
C LYS A 10 -9.00 1.61 -3.65
N LEU A 11 -8.56 1.93 -2.44
CA LEU A 11 -8.11 3.28 -2.06
C LEU A 11 -6.81 3.21 -1.29
N GLN A 12 -6.08 4.31 -1.31
CA GLN A 12 -4.90 4.52 -0.45
C GLN A 12 -5.19 5.70 0.45
N ILE A 13 -5.25 5.47 1.76
CA ILE A 13 -5.66 6.45 2.75
C ILE A 13 -4.62 6.50 3.87
N LYS A 14 -4.32 7.68 4.38
CA LYS A 14 -3.46 7.81 5.55
C LYS A 14 -4.13 7.22 6.77
N GLY A 15 -3.39 6.41 7.52
CA GLY A 15 -3.89 5.82 8.76
C GLY A 15 -4.30 6.89 9.77
N GLY A 16 -5.46 6.70 10.38
CA GLY A 16 -6.02 7.63 11.36
C GLY A 16 -6.52 8.96 10.82
N ALA A 17 -6.46 9.17 9.49
CA ALA A 17 -6.78 10.46 8.87
C ALA A 17 -7.82 10.35 7.75
N ALA A 18 -8.63 9.28 7.73
CA ALA A 18 -9.71 9.15 6.75
C ALA A 18 -10.79 10.20 7.00
N ASN A 19 -11.20 10.89 5.96
CA ASN A 19 -12.24 11.91 6.02
C ASN A 19 -13.08 11.90 4.73
N PRO A 20 -14.25 12.57 4.71
CA PRO A 20 -15.12 12.58 3.53
C PRO A 20 -14.59 13.34 2.32
N SER A 21 -13.47 14.01 2.44
CA SER A 21 -12.87 14.74 1.31
C SER A 21 -12.29 13.77 0.26
N PRO A 22 -12.03 14.23 -0.98
CA PRO A 22 -11.39 13.40 -1.98
C PRO A 22 -10.08 12.77 -1.46
N PRO A 23 -9.75 11.51 -1.81
CA PRO A 23 -10.44 10.63 -2.78
C PRO A 23 -11.56 9.75 -2.17
N VAL A 24 -11.76 9.80 -0.85
CA VAL A 24 -12.67 8.88 -0.13
C VAL A 24 -14.13 9.18 -0.45
N GLY A 25 -14.53 10.45 -0.33
CA GLY A 25 -15.92 10.87 -0.50
C GLY A 25 -16.51 10.47 -1.84
N PRO A 26 -15.93 10.91 -2.97
CA PRO A 26 -16.43 10.56 -4.29
C PRO A 26 -16.46 9.07 -4.58
N ALA A 27 -15.43 8.33 -4.15
CA ALA A 27 -15.33 6.89 -4.38
C ALA A 27 -16.44 6.12 -3.68
N LEU A 28 -16.70 6.43 -2.42
CA LEU A 28 -17.73 5.76 -1.62
C LEU A 28 -19.14 6.31 -1.92
N GLY A 29 -19.26 7.61 -2.12
CA GLY A 29 -20.53 8.25 -2.41
C GLY A 29 -21.18 7.76 -3.68
N SER A 30 -20.40 7.53 -4.74
CA SER A 30 -20.89 7.00 -6.01
C SER A 30 -21.51 5.60 -5.89
N LYS A 31 -21.14 4.86 -4.84
CA LYS A 31 -21.62 3.49 -4.57
C LYS A 31 -22.68 3.44 -3.46
N GLY A 32 -23.06 4.59 -2.90
CA GLY A 32 -24.07 4.67 -1.86
C GLY A 32 -23.64 4.14 -0.49
N ILE A 33 -22.33 4.09 -0.23
CA ILE A 33 -21.78 3.61 1.05
C ILE A 33 -21.77 4.76 2.07
N ASN A 34 -21.99 4.42 3.35
CA ASN A 34 -21.92 5.39 4.43
C ASN A 34 -20.47 5.84 4.67
N ILE A 35 -20.13 7.01 4.15
CA ILE A 35 -18.76 7.56 4.19
C ILE A 35 -18.30 7.80 5.63
N MET A 36 -19.16 8.42 6.45
CA MET A 36 -18.81 8.74 7.85
C MET A 36 -18.57 7.50 8.69
N GLY A 37 -19.42 6.47 8.51
CA GLY A 37 -19.26 5.20 9.20
C GLY A 37 -17.94 4.52 8.83
N PHE A 38 -17.61 4.51 7.55
CA PHE A 38 -16.34 3.97 7.05
C PHE A 38 -15.14 4.72 7.65
N CYS A 39 -15.17 6.05 7.60
CA CYS A 39 -14.05 6.87 8.12
C CYS A 39 -13.81 6.61 9.61
N LYS A 40 -14.87 6.55 10.41
CA LYS A 40 -14.75 6.25 11.85
C LYS A 40 -14.14 4.88 12.10
N GLU A 41 -14.63 3.87 11.42
CA GLU A 41 -14.14 2.49 11.58
C GLU A 41 -12.69 2.35 11.12
N PHE A 42 -12.35 2.92 9.97
CA PHE A 42 -10.99 2.93 9.45
C PHE A 42 -10.03 3.63 10.42
N ASN A 43 -10.39 4.81 10.90
CA ASN A 43 -9.55 5.56 11.84
C ASN A 43 -9.35 4.79 13.13
N ALA A 44 -10.38 4.13 13.64
CA ALA A 44 -10.28 3.30 14.85
C ALA A 44 -9.31 2.13 14.66
N ARG A 45 -9.34 1.49 13.49
CA ARG A 45 -8.46 0.34 13.18
C ARG A 45 -7.02 0.73 12.85
N THR A 46 -6.77 1.98 12.48
CA THR A 46 -5.46 2.45 12.01
C THR A 46 -4.77 3.43 12.94
N GLN A 47 -5.24 3.58 14.18
CA GLN A 47 -4.65 4.50 15.16
C GLN A 47 -3.17 4.21 15.42
N ASP A 48 -2.81 2.94 15.49
CA ASP A 48 -1.43 2.47 15.69
C ASP A 48 -0.53 2.68 14.46
N LYS A 49 -1.13 2.92 13.31
CA LYS A 49 -0.44 3.15 12.03
C LYS A 49 -0.66 4.57 11.50
N ALA A 50 -0.95 5.51 12.39
CA ALA A 50 -1.21 6.90 12.02
C ALA A 50 -0.03 7.50 11.23
N GLY A 51 -0.34 8.24 10.18
CA GLY A 51 0.65 8.89 9.33
C GLY A 51 1.19 8.03 8.18
N LYS A 52 0.97 6.71 8.20
CA LYS A 52 1.35 5.82 7.10
C LYS A 52 0.23 5.74 6.07
N ILE A 53 0.60 5.69 4.80
CA ILE A 53 -0.38 5.46 3.72
C ILE A 53 -0.70 3.96 3.70
N LEU A 54 -1.98 3.63 3.84
CA LEU A 54 -2.44 2.25 3.87
C LEU A 54 -3.37 1.98 2.70
N PRO A 55 -3.12 0.93 1.91
CA PRO A 55 -4.08 0.50 0.89
C PRO A 55 -5.27 -0.18 1.55
N VAL A 56 -6.46 0.15 1.11
CA VAL A 56 -7.71 -0.43 1.61
C VAL A 56 -8.49 -1.02 0.44
N VAL A 57 -8.93 -2.25 0.58
CA VAL A 57 -9.84 -2.88 -0.37
C VAL A 57 -11.22 -2.96 0.29
N ILE A 58 -12.18 -2.25 -0.27
CA ILE A 58 -13.54 -2.19 0.23
C ILE A 58 -14.43 -3.05 -0.67
N THR A 59 -15.06 -4.04 -0.10
CA THR A 59 -16.07 -4.85 -0.80
C THR A 59 -17.43 -4.31 -0.44
N TYR A 60 -18.20 -3.86 -1.44
CA TYR A 60 -19.57 -3.40 -1.21
C TYR A 60 -20.56 -4.39 -1.80
N TYR A 61 -21.73 -4.46 -1.16
CA TYR A 61 -22.76 -5.43 -1.47
C TYR A 61 -24.01 -4.73 -2.02
N ALA A 62 -24.88 -5.52 -2.66
CA ALA A 62 -26.10 -5.00 -3.26
C ALA A 62 -27.03 -4.31 -2.25
N ASP A 63 -26.98 -4.71 -0.97
CA ASP A 63 -27.78 -4.10 0.11
C ASP A 63 -27.16 -2.82 0.70
N LYS A 64 -26.14 -2.25 0.04
CA LYS A 64 -25.37 -1.07 0.46
C LYS A 64 -24.53 -1.28 1.74
N SER A 65 -24.41 -2.50 2.22
CA SER A 65 -23.44 -2.83 3.26
C SER A 65 -22.04 -2.94 2.65
N TYR A 66 -21.03 -2.90 3.50
CA TYR A 66 -19.64 -2.99 3.06
C TYR A 66 -18.80 -3.74 4.08
N SER A 67 -17.70 -4.30 3.60
CA SER A 67 -16.60 -4.78 4.44
C SER A 67 -15.31 -4.25 3.84
N PHE A 68 -14.29 -4.10 4.65
CA PHE A 68 -12.99 -3.63 4.14
C PHE A 68 -11.84 -4.34 4.79
N GLU A 69 -10.74 -4.43 4.05
CA GLU A 69 -9.50 -5.03 4.48
C GLU A 69 -8.38 -4.01 4.32
N ILE A 70 -7.60 -3.82 5.37
CA ILE A 70 -6.46 -2.91 5.38
C ILE A 70 -5.20 -3.75 5.13
N LYS A 71 -4.43 -3.35 4.11
CA LYS A 71 -3.20 -4.02 3.75
C LYS A 71 -1.99 -3.27 4.28
N THR A 72 -0.81 -3.87 4.14
CA THR A 72 0.46 -3.22 4.53
C THR A 72 0.73 -2.00 3.63
N PRO A 73 1.54 -1.02 4.08
CA PRO A 73 1.87 0.15 3.27
C PRO A 73 2.40 -0.24 1.89
N PRO A 74 2.11 0.53 0.82
CA PRO A 74 2.62 0.22 -0.52
C PRO A 74 4.14 0.17 -0.55
N ALA A 75 4.69 -0.78 -1.31
CA ALA A 75 6.14 -0.93 -1.45
C ALA A 75 6.81 0.36 -1.92
N ALA A 76 6.17 1.09 -2.84
CA ALA A 76 6.69 2.36 -3.33
C ALA A 76 6.86 3.41 -2.23
N VAL A 77 5.90 3.50 -1.31
CA VAL A 77 5.96 4.42 -0.18
C VAL A 77 7.09 4.04 0.78
N GLN A 78 7.20 2.76 1.11
CA GLN A 78 8.25 2.25 1.98
C GLN A 78 9.65 2.47 1.37
N LEU A 79 9.79 2.27 0.07
CA LEU A 79 11.05 2.52 -0.64
C LEU A 79 11.43 4.01 -0.62
N LYS A 80 10.47 4.90 -0.81
CA LYS A 80 10.72 6.35 -0.72
C LYS A 80 11.19 6.76 0.67
N GLU A 81 10.58 6.20 1.71
CA GLU A 81 10.99 6.46 3.09
C GLU A 81 12.40 5.93 3.36
N ALA A 82 12.71 4.71 2.92
CA ALA A 82 14.03 4.12 3.09
C ALA A 82 15.12 4.89 2.34
N ALA A 83 14.81 5.36 1.15
CA ALA A 83 15.73 6.15 0.32
C ALA A 83 15.77 7.64 0.70
N LYS A 84 14.85 8.08 1.57
CA LYS A 84 14.73 9.48 2.03
C LYS A 84 14.46 10.46 0.89
N ILE A 85 13.61 10.05 -0.06
CA ILE A 85 13.19 10.88 -1.21
C ILE A 85 11.68 11.13 -1.16
N LYS A 86 11.26 12.24 -1.75
CA LYS A 86 9.83 12.60 -1.80
C LYS A 86 9.10 11.93 -2.96
N THR A 87 9.76 11.82 -4.10
CA THR A 87 9.18 11.26 -5.32
C THR A 87 10.17 10.38 -6.03
N GLY A 88 9.65 9.37 -6.74
CA GLY A 88 10.46 8.54 -7.63
C GLY A 88 10.80 9.28 -8.93
N SER A 89 11.59 8.63 -9.79
CA SER A 89 11.97 9.18 -11.09
C SER A 89 10.82 9.13 -12.09
N SER A 90 10.65 10.19 -12.86
CA SER A 90 9.73 10.20 -14.00
C SER A 90 10.28 9.42 -15.21
N THR A 91 11.60 9.22 -15.24
CA THR A 91 12.30 8.46 -16.30
C THR A 91 13.25 7.45 -15.64
N PRO A 92 12.72 6.41 -14.97
CA PRO A 92 13.54 5.53 -14.11
C PRO A 92 14.60 4.71 -14.85
N ASN A 93 14.44 4.50 -16.15
CA ASN A 93 15.41 3.82 -16.98
C ASN A 93 16.64 4.69 -17.31
N ARG A 94 16.50 6.00 -17.23
CA ARG A 94 17.56 6.98 -17.57
C ARG A 94 18.09 7.70 -16.34
N ASN A 95 17.19 8.16 -15.46
CA ASN A 95 17.54 8.94 -14.28
C ASN A 95 17.30 8.14 -13.01
N LYS A 96 18.38 7.82 -12.32
CA LYS A 96 18.32 7.18 -11.00
C LYS A 96 18.33 8.29 -9.94
N VAL A 97 17.40 8.23 -9.00
CA VAL A 97 17.20 9.31 -8.01
C VAL A 97 17.70 8.94 -6.64
N ALA A 98 17.89 7.67 -6.34
CA ALA A 98 18.33 7.21 -5.02
C ALA A 98 18.93 5.81 -5.10
N GLU A 99 19.50 5.39 -3.98
CA GLU A 99 20.09 4.07 -3.82
C GLU A 99 19.69 3.51 -2.45
N VAL A 100 19.36 2.22 -2.41
CA VAL A 100 19.04 1.50 -1.17
C VAL A 100 19.91 0.26 -1.07
N THR A 101 20.05 -0.26 0.15
CA THR A 101 20.81 -1.50 0.40
C THR A 101 19.86 -2.70 0.43
N TRP A 102 20.42 -3.90 0.27
CA TRP A 102 19.66 -5.14 0.39
C TRP A 102 19.06 -5.32 1.80
N ASP A 103 19.74 -4.81 2.84
CA ASP A 103 19.21 -4.87 4.21
C ASP A 103 17.91 -4.06 4.34
N GLN A 104 17.86 -2.88 3.73
CA GLN A 104 16.64 -2.06 3.69
C GLN A 104 15.52 -2.76 2.90
N ILE A 105 15.86 -3.37 1.77
CA ILE A 105 14.92 -4.16 0.96
C ILE A 105 14.38 -5.34 1.76
N LYS A 106 15.25 -6.03 2.50
CA LYS A 106 14.85 -7.16 3.35
C LYS A 106 13.87 -6.74 4.43
N ALA A 107 14.12 -5.62 5.09
CA ALA A 107 13.21 -5.10 6.12
C ALA A 107 11.81 -4.82 5.54
N ILE A 108 11.75 -4.18 4.37
CA ILE A 108 10.50 -3.91 3.66
C ILE A 108 9.80 -5.21 3.27
N ALA A 109 10.56 -6.18 2.75
CA ALA A 109 10.04 -7.47 2.33
C ALA A 109 9.42 -8.25 3.49
N GLU A 110 10.08 -8.29 4.64
CA GLU A 110 9.58 -8.96 5.84
C GLU A 110 8.29 -8.32 6.33
N ASP A 111 8.23 -7.01 6.36
CA ASP A 111 7.03 -6.26 6.77
C ASP A 111 5.85 -6.52 5.83
N LYS A 112 6.13 -6.72 4.55
CA LYS A 112 5.10 -6.88 3.51
C LYS A 112 4.77 -8.35 3.18
N MET A 113 5.43 -9.31 3.79
CA MET A 113 5.22 -10.75 3.52
C MET A 113 3.75 -11.18 3.53
N PRO A 114 2.89 -10.71 4.45
CA PRO A 114 1.48 -11.12 4.45
C PRO A 114 0.72 -10.76 3.16
N ASP A 115 1.13 -9.73 2.45
CA ASP A 115 0.47 -9.25 1.23
C ASP A 115 1.13 -9.74 -0.06
N LEU A 116 2.31 -10.33 0.04
CA LEU A 116 3.08 -10.77 -1.13
C LEU A 116 2.75 -12.22 -1.51
N ASN A 117 2.77 -12.47 -2.80
CA ASN A 117 2.58 -13.81 -3.37
C ASN A 117 3.92 -14.53 -3.51
N CYS A 118 4.56 -14.78 -2.38
CA CYS A 118 5.86 -15.47 -2.33
C CYS A 118 5.96 -16.29 -1.05
N PHE A 119 6.81 -17.29 -1.07
CA PHE A 119 6.99 -18.21 0.07
C PHE A 119 8.24 -17.91 0.90
N THR A 120 9.22 -17.22 0.31
CA THR A 120 10.51 -16.95 0.97
C THR A 120 10.78 -15.44 1.00
N VAL A 121 11.60 -15.02 1.97
CA VAL A 121 12.01 -13.62 2.10
C VAL A 121 12.85 -13.21 0.88
N GLU A 122 13.67 -14.08 0.35
CA GLU A 122 14.49 -13.82 -0.84
C GLU A 122 13.63 -13.49 -2.06
N SER A 123 12.55 -14.25 -2.26
CA SER A 123 11.59 -13.96 -3.34
C SER A 123 10.90 -12.61 -3.11
N ALA A 124 10.53 -12.31 -1.88
CA ALA A 124 9.96 -11.02 -1.51
C ALA A 124 10.94 -9.87 -1.80
N MET A 125 12.23 -10.05 -1.47
CA MET A 125 13.27 -9.06 -1.75
C MET A 125 13.40 -8.76 -3.24
N ARG A 126 13.29 -9.78 -4.09
CA ARG A 126 13.30 -9.61 -5.54
C ARG A 126 12.11 -8.80 -6.04
N LEU A 127 10.92 -9.05 -5.48
CA LEU A 127 9.73 -8.28 -5.81
C LEU A 127 9.88 -6.80 -5.45
N ILE A 128 10.39 -6.53 -4.25
CA ILE A 128 10.61 -5.16 -3.79
C ILE A 128 11.71 -4.47 -4.62
N ALA A 129 12.80 -5.19 -4.92
CA ALA A 129 13.87 -4.66 -5.77
C ALA A 129 13.37 -4.30 -7.18
N GLY A 130 12.47 -5.10 -7.75
CA GLY A 130 11.82 -4.80 -9.02
C GLY A 130 11.01 -3.51 -8.96
N THR A 131 10.27 -3.29 -7.88
CA THR A 131 9.54 -2.04 -7.64
C THR A 131 10.51 -0.85 -7.53
N ALA A 132 11.60 -1.01 -6.80
CA ALA A 132 12.63 0.03 -6.67
C ALA A 132 13.21 0.41 -8.04
N ARG A 133 13.51 -0.58 -8.85
CA ARG A 133 14.01 -0.36 -10.22
C ARG A 133 13.02 0.47 -11.05
N SER A 134 11.74 0.16 -10.93
CA SER A 134 10.68 0.90 -11.64
C SER A 134 10.54 2.35 -11.18
N MET A 135 11.04 2.68 -9.99
CA MET A 135 11.02 4.02 -9.42
C MET A 135 12.31 4.82 -9.66
N GLY A 136 13.30 4.21 -10.29
CA GLY A 136 14.61 4.85 -10.45
C GLY A 136 15.48 4.76 -9.21
N ILE A 137 15.21 3.80 -8.33
CA ILE A 137 16.01 3.51 -7.14
C ILE A 137 16.89 2.30 -7.43
N THR A 138 18.19 2.44 -7.28
CA THR A 138 19.14 1.34 -7.46
C THR A 138 19.36 0.61 -6.13
N VAL A 139 19.65 -0.69 -6.20
CA VAL A 139 19.98 -1.48 -5.02
C VAL A 139 21.48 -1.72 -5.00
N LYS A 140 22.12 -1.31 -3.91
CA LYS A 140 23.56 -1.43 -3.74
C LYS A 140 23.96 -2.86 -3.39
N GLY A 141 24.94 -3.38 -4.13
CA GLY A 141 25.48 -4.70 -3.90
C GLY A 141 24.75 -5.81 -4.66
N ASP A 142 25.30 -7.01 -4.57
CA ASP A 142 24.73 -8.18 -5.22
C ASP A 142 23.61 -8.78 -4.36
N PHE A 143 22.67 -9.45 -5.02
CA PHE A 143 21.61 -10.17 -4.33
C PHE A 143 22.22 -11.19 -3.35
N PRO A 144 21.85 -11.15 -2.05
CA PRO A 144 22.38 -12.13 -1.10
C PRO A 144 21.80 -13.51 -1.41
N ALA A 145 22.61 -14.34 -2.02
CA ALA A 145 22.29 -15.76 -2.20
C ALA A 145 22.45 -16.48 -0.87
N GLU A 146 21.65 -17.50 -0.64
CA GLU A 146 21.71 -18.33 0.56
C GLU A 146 23.10 -18.97 0.74
#